data_d82154a3fbc9d1c6e879070d96e52cf5
#
_entry.id   d82154a3fbc9d1c6e879070d96e52cf5
#
_cell.length_a   1.000
_cell.length_b   1.000
_cell.length_c   1.000
_cell.angle_alpha   90.00
_cell.angle_beta   90.00
_cell.angle_gamma   90.00
#
_symmetry.space_group_name_H-M   'P 1'
#
loop_
_entity.id
_entity.type
_entity.pdbx_description
1 polymer ?
#
loop_
_entity_poly.entity_id
_entity_poly.type
_entity_poly.pdbx_seq_one_letter_code
_entity_poly.pdbx_strand_id
1 'polypeptide(L)'
;MNNRYDGSVTSSLTNKKIFFDANILIYLYWSTSSEWENKYAKIYDDLNVPENDFIVDFLVISEFINRALRLDYDIYLDENGFNSREISFKDYRNSTYGQETLSDIYELIKEILENFTVIEQSYSNIDIESMIIVDNLDFTDKAIVKICEVNNYILLTNDGDFKDSNIDIISCNSYLK
;
A
#
# COMPACT_ATOMS: atom_id res chain seq x y z
N MET A 1 3.38 21.17 12.59
CA MET A 1 4.55 20.25 12.57
C MET A 1 3.94 18.87 12.54
N ASN A 2 4.19 18.11 11.50
CA ASN A 2 3.57 16.78 11.35
C ASN A 2 4.37 15.73 12.11
N ASN A 3 3.68 14.73 12.60
CA ASN A 3 4.28 13.70 13.43
C ASN A 3 4.85 12.58 12.56
N ARG A 4 6.01 12.07 12.97
CA ARG A 4 6.60 10.85 12.45
C ARG A 4 6.61 9.84 13.58
N TYR A 5 5.81 8.79 13.43
CA TYR A 5 5.68 7.72 14.41
C TYR A 5 6.52 6.53 13.97
N ASP A 6 7.35 6.02 14.84
CA ASP A 6 8.00 4.72 14.61
C ASP A 6 7.22 3.57 15.27
N GLY A 7 7.59 2.33 14.93
CA GLY A 7 6.91 1.14 15.45
C GLY A 7 6.93 0.98 16.98
N SER A 8 7.69 1.81 17.72
CA SER A 8 7.76 1.70 19.19
C SER A 8 6.60 2.41 19.89
N VAL A 9 5.91 3.32 19.21
CA VAL A 9 4.81 4.12 19.79
C VAL A 9 3.42 3.70 19.28
N THR A 10 3.35 2.75 18.35
CA THR A 10 2.09 2.35 17.69
C THR A 10 1.03 1.84 18.67
N SER A 11 1.43 1.09 19.69
CA SER A 11 0.52 0.58 20.74
C SER A 11 -0.16 1.67 21.58
N SER A 12 0.31 2.92 21.52
CA SER A 12 -0.30 4.08 22.20
C SER A 12 -1.27 4.87 21.32
N LEU A 13 -1.34 4.57 20.02
CA LEU A 13 -2.19 5.28 19.07
C LEU A 13 -3.61 4.69 19.09
N THR A 14 -4.55 5.43 19.66
CA THR A 14 -5.98 5.09 19.72
C THR A 14 -6.83 6.23 19.16
N ASN A 15 -8.04 5.93 18.73
CA ASN A 15 -8.95 6.89 18.08
C ASN A 15 -8.33 7.55 16.83
N LYS A 16 -7.63 6.74 16.02
CA LYS A 16 -6.95 7.19 14.80
C LYS A 16 -7.60 6.60 13.56
N LYS A 17 -7.57 7.38 12.49
CA LYS A 17 -7.87 6.94 11.15
C LYS A 17 -6.56 6.76 10.40
N ILE A 18 -6.25 5.54 10.03
CA ILE A 18 -4.95 5.14 9.49
C ILE A 18 -5.14 4.72 8.04
N PHE A 19 -4.57 5.48 7.12
CA PHE A 19 -4.57 5.16 5.69
C PHE A 19 -3.40 4.25 5.38
N PHE A 20 -3.68 3.11 4.77
CA PHE A 20 -2.67 2.10 4.43
C PHE A 20 -2.21 2.26 2.99
N ASP A 21 -0.90 2.34 2.79
CA ASP A 21 -0.27 2.29 1.49
C ASP A 21 -0.24 0.84 0.95
N ALA A 22 -0.23 0.68 -0.36
CA ALA A 22 -0.20 -0.61 -1.04
C ALA A 22 1.01 -1.46 -0.65
N ASN A 23 2.18 -0.85 -0.38
CA ASN A 23 3.36 -1.58 0.07
C ASN A 23 3.15 -2.27 1.43
N ILE A 24 2.34 -1.70 2.31
CA ILE A 24 2.00 -2.31 3.60
C ILE A 24 1.05 -3.48 3.40
N LEU A 25 0.04 -3.34 2.53
CA LEU A 25 -0.85 -4.46 2.19
C LEU A 25 -0.07 -5.63 1.59
N ILE A 26 0.94 -5.37 0.75
CA ILE A 26 1.85 -6.41 0.24
C ILE A 26 2.55 -7.14 1.40
N TYR A 27 3.10 -6.42 2.38
CA TYR A 27 3.78 -7.06 3.52
C TYR A 27 2.83 -7.86 4.43
N LEU A 28 1.56 -7.47 4.51
CA LEU A 28 0.58 -8.13 5.38
C LEU A 28 -0.11 -9.33 4.72
N TYR A 29 -0.39 -9.25 3.43
CA TYR A 29 -1.27 -10.19 2.73
C TYR A 29 -0.59 -10.98 1.61
N TRP A 30 0.59 -10.55 1.13
CA TRP A 30 1.33 -11.23 0.06
C TRP A 30 2.76 -11.50 0.46
N SER A 31 3.14 -12.77 0.64
CA SER A 31 4.49 -13.10 1.09
C SER A 31 5.54 -12.70 0.06
N THR A 32 6.51 -11.91 0.49
CA THR A 32 7.66 -11.47 -0.31
C THR A 32 8.98 -11.98 0.26
N SER A 33 8.94 -12.73 1.38
CA SER A 33 10.11 -13.11 2.19
C SER A 33 10.93 -11.89 2.65
N SER A 34 10.30 -10.74 2.78
CA SER A 34 10.92 -9.48 3.19
C SER A 34 11.06 -9.37 4.70
N GLU A 35 12.15 -8.78 5.17
CA GLU A 35 12.31 -8.43 6.60
C GLU A 35 11.25 -7.45 7.12
N TRP A 36 10.56 -6.74 6.23
CA TRP A 36 9.51 -5.78 6.56
C TRP A 36 8.21 -6.45 6.99
N GLU A 37 7.92 -7.68 6.55
CA GLU A 37 6.69 -8.41 6.88
C GLU A 37 6.48 -8.49 8.39
N ASN A 38 7.46 -9.00 9.13
CA ASN A 38 7.35 -9.13 10.59
C ASN A 38 7.23 -7.78 11.30
N LYS A 39 7.90 -6.74 10.78
CA LYS A 39 7.86 -5.39 11.37
C LYS A 39 6.47 -4.77 11.20
N TYR A 40 5.90 -4.87 10.00
CA TYR A 40 4.58 -4.28 9.72
C TYR A 40 3.43 -5.14 10.24
N ALA A 41 3.57 -6.46 10.33
CA ALA A 41 2.63 -7.32 11.04
C ALA A 41 2.50 -6.90 12.51
N LYS A 42 3.64 -6.65 13.20
CA LYS A 42 3.61 -6.15 14.57
C LYS A 42 2.93 -4.77 14.69
N ILE A 43 3.22 -3.84 13.76
CA ILE A 43 2.56 -2.53 13.74
C ILE A 43 1.05 -2.68 13.54
N TYR A 44 0.64 -3.56 12.62
CA TYR A 44 -0.76 -3.86 12.36
C TYR A 44 -1.46 -4.37 13.63
N ASP A 45 -0.85 -5.35 14.33
CA ASP A 45 -1.39 -5.89 15.57
C ASP A 45 -1.51 -4.82 16.67
N ASP A 46 -0.49 -3.97 16.81
CA ASP A 46 -0.49 -2.87 17.79
C ASP A 46 -1.58 -1.82 17.51
N LEU A 47 -1.88 -1.57 16.23
CA LEU A 47 -2.87 -0.60 15.78
C LEU A 47 -4.29 -1.17 15.70
N ASN A 48 -4.45 -2.50 15.65
CA ASN A 48 -5.74 -3.18 15.49
C ASN A 48 -6.51 -3.21 16.80
N VAL A 49 -6.98 -2.04 17.21
CA VAL A 49 -7.83 -1.82 18.38
C VAL A 49 -9.18 -1.26 17.93
N PRO A 50 -10.28 -1.53 18.67
CA PRO A 50 -11.65 -1.14 18.24
C PRO A 50 -11.85 0.36 17.98
N GLU A 51 -11.00 1.20 18.57
CA GLU A 51 -11.08 2.65 18.44
C GLU A 51 -10.38 3.21 17.19
N ASN A 52 -9.62 2.39 16.48
CA ASN A 52 -8.93 2.80 15.26
C ASN A 52 -9.68 2.34 14.01
N ASP A 53 -9.72 3.19 12.99
CA ASP A 53 -10.26 2.86 11.67
C ASP A 53 -9.11 2.64 10.68
N PHE A 54 -9.09 1.50 10.02
CA PHE A 54 -8.18 1.22 8.91
C PHE A 54 -8.82 1.60 7.60
N ILE A 55 -8.11 2.40 6.82
CA ILE A 55 -8.62 3.07 5.61
C ILE A 55 -7.78 2.67 4.40
N VAL A 56 -8.45 2.39 3.31
CA VAL A 56 -7.87 2.24 1.97
C VAL A 56 -8.75 2.95 0.95
N ASP A 57 -8.24 3.15 -0.26
CA ASP A 57 -9.03 3.59 -1.39
C ASP A 57 -8.89 2.66 -2.60
N PHE A 58 -9.59 2.99 -3.67
CA PHE A 58 -9.52 2.22 -4.91
C PHE A 58 -8.12 2.18 -5.54
N LEU A 59 -7.34 3.25 -5.43
CA LEU A 59 -5.99 3.32 -6.02
C LEU A 59 -5.05 2.37 -5.30
N VAL A 60 -5.08 2.35 -3.97
CA VAL A 60 -4.30 1.42 -3.14
C VAL A 60 -4.65 -0.04 -3.44
N ILE A 61 -5.96 -0.36 -3.55
CA ILE A 61 -6.41 -1.72 -3.91
C ILE A 61 -5.91 -2.10 -5.30
N SER A 62 -6.04 -1.20 -6.27
CA SER A 62 -5.58 -1.42 -7.65
C SER A 62 -4.07 -1.64 -7.72
N GLU A 63 -3.31 -0.86 -6.96
CA GLU A 63 -1.86 -1.01 -6.87
C GLU A 63 -1.47 -2.33 -6.21
N PHE A 64 -2.11 -2.70 -5.11
CA PHE A 64 -1.89 -3.98 -4.44
C PHE A 64 -2.06 -5.15 -5.42
N ILE A 65 -3.19 -5.21 -6.16
CA ILE A 65 -3.46 -6.26 -7.15
C ILE A 65 -2.34 -6.32 -8.21
N ASN A 66 -1.98 -5.16 -8.76
CA ASN A 66 -0.96 -5.09 -9.81
C ASN A 66 0.43 -5.49 -9.29
N ARG A 67 0.80 -5.09 -8.09
CA ARG A 67 2.10 -5.44 -7.48
C ARG A 67 2.17 -6.92 -7.12
N ALA A 68 1.14 -7.47 -6.45
CA ALA A 68 1.08 -8.88 -6.10
C ALA A 68 1.21 -9.77 -7.34
N LEU A 69 0.45 -9.47 -8.39
CA LEU A 69 0.51 -10.23 -9.66
C LEU A 69 1.87 -10.11 -10.37
N ARG A 70 2.57 -8.97 -10.25
CA ARG A 70 3.93 -8.81 -10.81
C ARG A 70 4.98 -9.56 -10.01
N LEU A 71 4.88 -9.55 -8.68
CA LEU A 71 5.76 -10.34 -7.83
C LEU A 71 5.67 -11.83 -8.16
N ASP A 72 4.45 -12.35 -8.33
CA ASP A 72 4.24 -13.73 -8.70
C ASP A 72 4.74 -14.04 -10.14
N TYR A 73 4.56 -13.12 -11.08
CA TYR A 73 5.16 -13.24 -12.41
C TYR A 73 6.68 -13.37 -12.37
N ASP A 74 7.35 -12.58 -11.54
CA ASP A 74 8.82 -12.65 -11.41
C ASP A 74 9.26 -13.99 -10.81
N ILE A 75 8.51 -14.49 -9.80
CA ILE A 75 8.72 -15.84 -9.24
C ILE A 75 8.48 -16.92 -10.31
N TYR A 76 7.38 -16.81 -11.06
CA TYR A 76 7.06 -17.75 -12.14
C TYR A 76 8.18 -17.83 -13.19
N LEU A 77 8.76 -16.69 -13.60
CA LEU A 77 9.86 -16.67 -14.53
C LEU A 77 11.10 -17.38 -13.97
N ASP A 78 11.46 -17.09 -12.71
CA ASP A 78 12.63 -17.66 -12.06
C ASP A 78 12.50 -19.17 -11.88
N GLU A 79 11.39 -19.66 -11.37
CA GLU A 79 11.13 -21.08 -11.12
C GLU A 79 11.11 -21.93 -12.40
N ASN A 80 10.68 -21.36 -13.53
CA ASN A 80 10.59 -22.07 -14.80
C ASN A 80 11.79 -21.82 -15.73
N GLY A 81 12.76 -21.00 -15.31
CA GLY A 81 13.93 -20.65 -16.11
C GLY A 81 13.60 -19.81 -17.34
N PHE A 82 12.51 -19.07 -17.32
CA PHE A 82 12.11 -18.16 -18.38
C PHE A 82 12.61 -16.74 -18.13
N ASN A 83 12.57 -15.92 -19.15
CA ASN A 83 12.77 -14.48 -19.04
C ASN A 83 11.63 -13.69 -19.69
N SER A 84 11.55 -12.40 -19.41
CA SER A 84 10.44 -11.53 -19.85
C SER A 84 10.32 -11.34 -21.38
N ARG A 85 11.33 -11.78 -22.17
CA ARG A 85 11.27 -11.78 -23.65
C ARG A 85 10.61 -13.06 -24.17
N GLU A 86 10.68 -14.16 -23.40
CA GLU A 86 10.07 -15.45 -23.75
C GLU A 86 8.60 -15.49 -23.34
N ILE A 87 8.29 -14.98 -22.14
CA ILE A 87 6.91 -14.89 -21.65
C ILE A 87 6.69 -13.47 -21.16
N SER A 88 5.85 -12.71 -21.84
CA SER A 88 5.50 -11.37 -21.39
C SER A 88 4.57 -11.40 -20.18
N PHE A 89 4.55 -10.33 -19.38
CA PHE A 89 3.60 -10.20 -18.27
C PHE A 89 2.14 -10.37 -18.72
N LYS A 90 1.80 -9.93 -19.92
CA LYS A 90 0.46 -10.09 -20.49
C LYS A 90 0.13 -11.56 -20.77
N ASP A 91 1.10 -12.32 -21.31
CA ASP A 91 0.93 -13.74 -21.61
C ASP A 91 0.81 -14.55 -20.31
N TYR A 92 1.68 -14.26 -19.32
CA TYR A 92 1.57 -14.83 -17.98
C TYR A 92 0.19 -14.54 -17.36
N ARG A 93 -0.24 -13.28 -17.27
CA ARG A 93 -1.53 -12.89 -16.69
C ARG A 93 -2.72 -13.61 -17.34
N ASN A 94 -2.64 -13.87 -18.65
CA ASN A 94 -3.70 -14.52 -19.41
C ASN A 94 -3.57 -16.07 -19.42
N SER A 95 -2.50 -16.64 -18.88
CA SER A 95 -2.32 -18.07 -18.72
C SER A 95 -3.21 -18.62 -17.61
N THR A 96 -3.38 -19.96 -17.59
CA THR A 96 -4.11 -20.62 -16.48
C THR A 96 -3.49 -20.28 -15.14
N TYR A 97 -2.16 -20.34 -15.04
CA TYR A 97 -1.43 -20.03 -13.81
C TYR A 97 -1.68 -18.59 -13.33
N GLY A 98 -1.49 -17.60 -14.20
CA GLY A 98 -1.72 -16.20 -13.84
C GLY A 98 -3.19 -15.88 -13.50
N GLN A 99 -4.15 -16.62 -14.07
CA GLN A 99 -5.57 -16.48 -13.71
C GLN A 99 -5.88 -17.12 -12.34
N GLU A 100 -5.23 -18.23 -11.98
CA GLU A 100 -5.32 -18.83 -10.65
C GLU A 100 -4.74 -17.86 -9.60
N THR A 101 -3.53 -17.33 -9.83
CA THR A 101 -2.93 -16.29 -8.97
C THR A 101 -3.84 -15.08 -8.81
N LEU A 102 -4.46 -14.61 -9.89
CA LEU A 102 -5.38 -13.47 -9.82
C LEU A 102 -6.63 -13.79 -9.01
N SER A 103 -7.11 -15.03 -9.07
CA SER A 103 -8.22 -15.51 -8.22
C SER A 103 -7.85 -15.47 -6.75
N ASP A 104 -6.64 -15.94 -6.39
CA ASP A 104 -6.15 -15.91 -5.01
C ASP A 104 -5.99 -14.48 -4.50
N ILE A 105 -5.46 -13.57 -5.32
CA ILE A 105 -5.38 -12.14 -4.98
C ILE A 105 -6.79 -11.56 -4.72
N TYR A 106 -7.80 -11.94 -5.51
CA TYR A 106 -9.16 -11.45 -5.30
C TYR A 106 -9.81 -11.99 -4.02
N GLU A 107 -9.46 -13.21 -3.57
CA GLU A 107 -9.89 -13.68 -2.25
C GLU A 107 -9.24 -12.84 -1.12
N LEU A 108 -7.95 -12.50 -1.23
CA LEU A 108 -7.30 -11.60 -0.28
C LEU A 108 -7.94 -10.20 -0.27
N ILE A 109 -8.38 -9.69 -1.43
CA ILE A 109 -9.13 -8.42 -1.46
C ILE A 109 -10.43 -8.52 -0.67
N LYS A 110 -11.16 -9.64 -0.72
CA LYS A 110 -12.37 -9.82 0.10
C LYS A 110 -12.05 -9.75 1.59
N GLU A 111 -10.96 -10.37 2.02
CA GLU A 111 -10.48 -10.29 3.41
C GLU A 111 -10.12 -8.85 3.80
N ILE A 112 -9.42 -8.12 2.92
CA ILE A 112 -9.12 -6.70 3.12
C ILE A 112 -10.41 -5.89 3.29
N LEU A 113 -11.42 -6.12 2.46
CA LEU A 113 -12.70 -5.41 2.54
C LEU A 113 -13.50 -5.71 3.82
N GLU A 114 -13.25 -6.82 4.50
CA GLU A 114 -13.84 -7.14 5.80
C GLU A 114 -13.20 -6.34 6.96
N ASN A 115 -11.92 -5.99 6.82
CA ASN A 115 -11.12 -5.36 7.89
C ASN A 115 -10.87 -3.86 7.67
N PHE A 116 -11.09 -3.34 6.46
CA PHE A 116 -10.78 -1.97 6.09
C PHE A 116 -12.02 -1.23 5.58
N THR A 117 -12.09 0.06 5.89
CA THR A 117 -13.05 0.96 5.28
C THR A 117 -12.51 1.47 3.95
N VAL A 118 -13.22 1.18 2.87
CA VAL A 118 -12.90 1.76 1.55
C VAL A 118 -13.54 3.13 1.45
N ILE A 119 -12.73 4.16 1.23
CA ILE A 119 -13.24 5.52 1.05
C ILE A 119 -13.44 5.86 -0.42
N GLU A 120 -14.46 6.67 -0.69
CA GLU A 120 -14.66 7.30 -1.99
C GLU A 120 -13.85 8.59 -2.06
N GLN A 121 -13.13 8.79 -3.15
CA GLN A 121 -12.41 10.03 -3.43
C GLN A 121 -12.81 10.59 -4.79
N SER A 122 -13.22 11.84 -4.79
CA SER A 122 -13.44 12.59 -6.02
C SER A 122 -12.37 13.66 -6.21
N TYR A 123 -11.92 13.82 -7.45
CA TYR A 123 -10.92 14.83 -7.82
C TYR A 123 -11.54 15.82 -8.80
N SER A 124 -11.43 17.11 -8.51
CA SER A 124 -11.73 18.19 -9.44
C SER A 124 -10.55 18.40 -10.40
N ASN A 125 -10.78 19.17 -11.48
CA ASN A 125 -9.69 19.58 -12.37
C ASN A 125 -8.58 20.32 -11.62
N ILE A 126 -8.94 21.15 -10.64
CA ILE A 126 -7.98 21.90 -9.82
C ILE A 126 -7.11 20.97 -8.99
N ASP A 127 -7.69 19.88 -8.43
CA ASP A 127 -6.94 18.89 -7.69
C ASP A 127 -5.93 18.18 -8.60
N ILE A 128 -6.38 17.74 -9.80
CA ILE A 128 -5.49 17.11 -10.78
C ILE A 128 -4.37 18.08 -11.22
N GLU A 129 -4.69 19.33 -11.54
CA GLU A 129 -3.70 20.35 -11.90
C GLU A 129 -2.65 20.55 -10.80
N SER A 130 -3.04 20.48 -9.54
CA SER A 130 -2.11 20.58 -8.41
C SER A 130 -1.15 19.37 -8.27
N MET A 131 -1.56 18.21 -8.78
CA MET A 131 -0.77 16.96 -8.70
C MET A 131 0.19 16.78 -9.88
N ILE A 132 0.00 17.43 -11.01
CA ILE A 132 0.86 17.31 -12.20
C ILE A 132 2.14 18.18 -12.14
N ILE A 133 2.46 18.74 -10.98
CA ILE A 133 3.72 19.42 -10.73
C ILE A 133 4.83 18.37 -10.59
N VAL A 134 5.97 18.57 -11.26
CA VAL A 134 7.10 17.63 -11.20
C VAL A 134 7.90 17.87 -9.92
N ASP A 135 7.93 16.86 -9.06
CA ASP A 135 8.72 16.79 -7.82
C ASP A 135 9.14 15.33 -7.52
N ASN A 136 9.44 15.01 -6.26
CA ASN A 136 9.90 13.67 -5.86
C ASN A 136 8.77 12.65 -5.66
N LEU A 137 7.50 13.10 -5.55
CA LEU A 137 6.35 12.21 -5.42
C LEU A 137 5.80 11.86 -6.80
N ASP A 138 5.42 10.62 -6.99
CA ASP A 138 4.66 10.24 -8.17
C ASP A 138 3.21 10.73 -8.09
N PHE A 139 2.44 10.51 -9.16
CA PHE A 139 1.07 11.02 -9.22
C PHE A 139 0.14 10.35 -8.21
N THR A 140 0.33 9.06 -7.95
CA THR A 140 -0.47 8.29 -6.99
C THR A 140 -0.13 8.71 -5.56
N ASP A 141 1.15 8.90 -5.26
CA ASP A 141 1.61 9.38 -3.95
C ASP A 141 1.04 10.75 -3.60
N LYS A 142 0.97 11.66 -4.58
CA LYS A 142 0.32 12.98 -4.40
C LYS A 142 -1.16 12.86 -4.09
N ALA A 143 -1.85 11.91 -4.72
CA ALA A 143 -3.25 11.64 -4.40
C ALA A 143 -3.40 11.12 -2.96
N ILE A 144 -2.53 10.22 -2.51
CA ILE A 144 -2.48 9.72 -1.13
C ILE A 144 -2.22 10.86 -0.14
N VAL A 145 -1.22 11.72 -0.40
CA VAL A 145 -0.94 12.91 0.44
C VAL A 145 -2.18 13.78 0.54
N LYS A 146 -2.83 14.08 -0.58
CA LYS A 146 -4.04 14.91 -0.62
C LYS A 146 -5.17 14.30 0.22
N ILE A 147 -5.41 12.99 0.09
CA ILE A 147 -6.41 12.26 0.88
C ILE A 147 -6.10 12.39 2.37
N CYS A 148 -4.87 12.14 2.78
CA CYS A 148 -4.46 12.20 4.18
C CYS A 148 -4.57 13.62 4.75
N GLU A 149 -4.16 14.64 4.00
CA GLU A 149 -4.26 16.05 4.40
C GLU A 149 -5.71 16.48 4.62
N VAL A 150 -6.59 16.23 3.64
CA VAL A 150 -7.99 16.68 3.69
C VAL A 150 -8.77 16.01 4.81
N ASN A 151 -8.49 14.72 5.07
CA ASN A 151 -9.22 13.92 6.03
C ASN A 151 -8.51 13.79 7.39
N ASN A 152 -7.31 14.38 7.55
CA ASN A 152 -6.48 14.25 8.74
C ASN A 152 -6.18 12.78 9.09
N TYR A 153 -5.85 11.97 8.07
CA TYR A 153 -5.44 10.59 8.25
C TYR A 153 -3.94 10.49 8.53
N ILE A 154 -3.55 9.45 9.27
CA ILE A 154 -2.14 9.08 9.42
C ILE A 154 -1.82 8.07 8.32
N LEU A 155 -0.81 8.32 7.50
CA LEU A 155 -0.34 7.38 6.48
C LEU A 155 0.54 6.30 7.14
N LEU A 156 0.22 5.03 6.92
CA LEU A 156 1.11 3.91 7.22
C LEU A 156 1.78 3.48 5.92
N THR A 157 3.10 3.70 5.83
CA THR A 157 3.90 3.41 4.63
C THR A 157 5.33 3.00 4.97
N ASN A 158 5.99 2.29 4.05
CA ASN A 158 7.43 2.03 4.06
C ASN A 158 8.18 2.87 3.00
N ASP A 159 7.47 3.67 2.20
CA ASP A 159 8.05 4.40 1.09
C ASP A 159 8.74 5.69 1.57
N GLY A 160 10.05 5.79 1.29
CA GLY A 160 10.87 6.93 1.65
C GLY A 160 10.53 8.22 0.92
N ASP A 161 9.80 8.15 -0.19
CA ASP A 161 9.48 9.33 -1.02
C ASP A 161 8.53 10.29 -0.29
N PHE A 162 7.74 9.79 0.66
CA PHE A 162 6.87 10.62 1.52
C PHE A 162 7.61 11.45 2.58
N LYS A 163 8.95 11.41 2.68
CA LYS A 163 9.73 12.09 3.74
C LYS A 163 9.44 13.58 3.87
N ASP A 164 9.24 14.25 2.73
CA ASP A 164 9.03 15.70 2.66
C ASP A 164 7.54 16.09 2.66
N SER A 165 6.63 15.10 2.74
CA SER A 165 5.18 15.33 2.76
C SER A 165 4.71 15.94 4.08
N ASN A 166 3.67 16.78 3.99
CA ASN A 166 3.13 17.51 5.15
C ASN A 166 1.95 16.77 5.80
N ILE A 167 2.11 15.45 6.04
CA ILE A 167 1.12 14.58 6.69
C ILE A 167 1.73 13.80 7.85
N ASP A 168 0.91 13.32 8.78
CA ASP A 168 1.36 12.39 9.81
C ASP A 168 1.68 11.03 9.19
N ILE A 169 2.81 10.41 9.58
CA ILE A 169 3.26 9.12 9.02
C ILE A 169 3.65 8.16 10.13
N ILE A 170 3.24 6.89 9.98
CA ILE A 170 3.75 5.73 10.72
C ILE A 170 4.67 4.95 9.79
N SER A 171 5.93 4.69 10.21
CA SER A 171 6.87 3.91 9.40
C SER A 171 7.97 3.26 10.22
N CYS A 172 8.45 2.09 9.74
CA CYS A 172 9.72 1.50 10.17
C CYS A 172 10.92 1.98 9.33
N ASN A 173 10.68 2.68 8.23
CA ASN A 173 11.73 3.18 7.35
C ASN A 173 12.47 4.37 7.99
N SER A 174 13.79 4.22 8.19
CA SER A 174 14.61 5.25 8.82
C SER A 174 14.72 6.55 8.00
N TYR A 175 14.45 6.52 6.71
CA TYR A 175 14.42 7.72 5.85
C TYR A 175 13.22 8.64 6.14
N LEU A 176 12.20 8.13 6.82
CA LEU A 176 10.97 8.86 7.18
C LEU A 176 10.98 9.43 8.60
N LYS A 177 12.08 9.25 9.32
CA LYS A 177 12.25 9.69 10.72
C LYS A 177 12.78 11.10 10.83
#